data_3f259566d66f916570f96b5dcd1a5351
#
_entry.id   3f259566d66f916570f96b5dcd1a5351
#
_cell.length_a   1.000
_cell.length_b   1.000
_cell.length_c   1.000
_cell.angle_alpha   90.00
_cell.angle_beta   90.00
_cell.angle_gamma   90.00
#
_symmetry.space_group_name_H-M   'P 1'
#
loop_
_entity.id
_entity.type
_entity.pdbx_description
1 polymer ?
#
loop_
_entity_poly.entity_id
_entity_poly.type
_entity_poly.pdbx_seq_one_letter_code
_entity_poly.pdbx_strand_id
1 'polypeptide(L)'
;ISEIALTGYVGTEIGCQFPRDPAILNKEFGRRGISAITGWISTYLNELPMWQNERAFVDHMNFLKSIGATIINTSDQSFSIQHQWNTPLSNKKVLNDDEWEVLTKGLDHLGKIAYDSGMKIVYHHHMTTTVQKTDEIDRMLAMTDPKYVSMIYDTGHLTFSGEDPI
;
A
#
# COMPACT_ATOMS: atom_id res chain seq x y z
N ILE A 1 -8.81 -18.50 1.32
CA ILE A 1 -7.69 -19.10 0.54
C ILE A 1 -8.23 -20.15 -0.46
N SER A 2 -9.09 -21.10 -0.04
CA SER A 2 -9.62 -22.15 -0.93
C SER A 2 -10.40 -21.59 -2.13
N GLU A 3 -11.21 -20.56 -1.93
CA GLU A 3 -11.96 -19.90 -2.99
C GLU A 3 -11.03 -19.29 -4.05
N ILE A 4 -9.93 -18.66 -3.63
CA ILE A 4 -8.92 -18.11 -4.53
C ILE A 4 -8.30 -19.21 -5.40
N ALA A 5 -7.96 -20.36 -4.81
CA ALA A 5 -7.42 -21.51 -5.55
C ALA A 5 -8.44 -22.09 -6.54
N LEU A 6 -9.71 -22.23 -6.13
CA LEU A 6 -10.77 -22.78 -6.98
C LEU A 6 -11.08 -21.90 -8.19
N THR A 7 -10.85 -20.60 -8.11
CA THR A 7 -10.99 -19.66 -9.24
C THR A 7 -9.78 -19.65 -10.18
N GLY A 8 -8.73 -20.42 -9.88
CA GLY A 8 -7.56 -20.58 -10.75
C GLY A 8 -6.44 -19.57 -10.51
N TYR A 9 -6.54 -18.73 -9.48
CA TYR A 9 -5.44 -17.81 -9.12
C TYR A 9 -4.26 -18.59 -8.52
N VAL A 10 -3.05 -18.20 -8.90
CA VAL A 10 -1.78 -18.76 -8.40
C VAL A 10 -1.10 -17.88 -7.37
N GLY A 11 -1.60 -16.67 -7.16
CA GLY A 11 -1.08 -15.71 -6.17
C GLY A 11 -2.18 -14.82 -5.61
N THR A 12 -1.91 -14.24 -4.44
CA THR A 12 -2.86 -13.34 -3.78
C THR A 12 -2.16 -12.31 -2.90
N GLU A 13 -2.82 -11.18 -2.68
CA GLU A 13 -2.52 -10.28 -1.57
C GLU A 13 -2.97 -10.90 -0.25
N ILE A 14 -2.25 -10.59 0.83
CA ILE A 14 -2.58 -11.07 2.17
C ILE A 14 -3.70 -10.23 2.76
N GLY A 15 -4.88 -10.85 2.91
CA GLY A 15 -6.04 -10.24 3.53
C GLY A 15 -6.00 -10.31 5.06
N CYS A 16 -6.81 -9.47 5.71
CA CYS A 16 -6.92 -9.39 7.17
C CYS A 16 -7.51 -10.67 7.81
N GLN A 17 -8.22 -11.49 7.03
CA GLN A 17 -8.84 -12.76 7.48
C GLN A 17 -7.90 -13.95 7.36
N PHE A 18 -6.69 -13.77 6.83
CA PHE A 18 -5.73 -14.87 6.70
C PHE A 18 -5.01 -15.13 8.03
N PRO A 19 -4.55 -16.37 8.27
CA PRO A 19 -3.71 -16.67 9.43
C PRO A 19 -2.50 -15.74 9.49
N ARG A 20 -2.15 -15.29 10.69
CA ARG A 20 -0.96 -14.42 10.90
C ARG A 20 0.29 -15.21 11.29
N ASP A 21 0.16 -16.51 11.51
CA ASP A 21 1.30 -17.40 11.70
C ASP A 21 1.89 -17.79 10.34
N PRO A 22 3.15 -17.44 10.04
CA PRO A 22 3.77 -17.73 8.75
C PRO A 22 3.84 -19.23 8.43
N ALA A 23 4.03 -20.09 9.43
CA ALA A 23 4.12 -21.52 9.22
C ALA A 23 2.76 -22.10 8.78
N ILE A 24 1.68 -21.64 9.43
CA ILE A 24 0.32 -22.01 9.06
C ILE A 24 0.00 -21.49 7.67
N LEU A 25 0.29 -20.22 7.40
CA LEU A 25 -0.04 -19.57 6.13
C LEU A 25 0.70 -20.22 4.95
N ASN A 26 2.01 -20.45 5.09
CA ASN A 26 2.81 -21.15 4.08
C ASN A 26 2.31 -22.56 3.79
N LYS A 27 1.93 -23.31 4.83
CA LYS A 27 1.33 -24.63 4.69
C LYS A 27 0.01 -24.60 3.93
N GLU A 28 -0.86 -23.63 4.25
CA GLU A 28 -2.17 -23.51 3.61
C GLU A 28 -2.07 -23.02 2.15
N PHE A 29 -1.11 -22.17 1.86
CA PHE A 29 -0.81 -21.75 0.49
C PHE A 29 -0.19 -22.89 -0.33
N GLY A 30 0.83 -23.56 0.20
CA GLY A 30 1.50 -24.67 -0.49
C GLY A 30 0.56 -25.81 -0.87
N ARG A 31 -0.41 -26.14 0.00
CA ARG A 31 -1.42 -27.18 -0.28
C ARG A 31 -2.35 -26.83 -1.46
N ARG A 32 -2.44 -25.55 -1.82
CA ARG A 32 -3.35 -25.02 -2.84
C ARG A 32 -2.65 -24.47 -4.07
N GLY A 33 -1.31 -24.53 -4.11
CA GLY A 33 -0.53 -23.98 -5.20
C GLY A 33 -0.63 -22.44 -5.32
N ILE A 34 -0.88 -21.74 -4.20
CA ILE A 34 -0.97 -20.27 -4.14
C ILE A 34 0.31 -19.72 -3.54
N SER A 35 0.74 -18.56 -4.01
CA SER A 35 1.85 -17.77 -3.46
C SER A 35 1.34 -16.47 -2.85
N ALA A 36 1.97 -16.04 -1.75
CA ALA A 36 1.83 -14.67 -1.27
C ALA A 36 2.58 -13.74 -2.23
N ILE A 37 1.92 -12.70 -2.73
CA ILE A 37 2.51 -11.71 -3.64
C ILE A 37 2.84 -10.43 -2.88
N THR A 38 1.89 -9.95 -2.12
CA THR A 38 1.95 -8.66 -1.41
C THR A 38 1.05 -8.67 -0.19
N GLY A 39 1.15 -7.63 0.62
CA GLY A 39 0.23 -7.34 1.70
C GLY A 39 0.16 -5.85 1.96
N TRP A 40 -1.01 -5.41 2.38
CA TRP A 40 -1.32 -4.01 2.67
C TRP A 40 -0.74 -3.56 4.00
N ILE A 41 -0.12 -2.37 3.99
CA ILE A 41 0.17 -1.60 5.20
C ILE A 41 -0.22 -0.14 4.99
N SER A 42 -0.95 0.42 5.96
CA SER A 42 -1.21 1.86 6.02
C SER A 42 -0.02 2.59 6.62
N THR A 43 0.37 3.70 6.00
CA THR A 43 1.29 4.68 6.60
C THR A 43 0.50 5.93 7.04
N TYR A 44 1.09 6.72 7.92
CA TYR A 44 0.53 7.95 8.48
C TYR A 44 1.64 9.01 8.56
N LEU A 45 2.27 9.28 7.40
CA LEU A 45 3.51 10.06 7.33
C LEU A 45 3.34 11.52 7.75
N ASN A 46 2.15 12.10 7.55
CA ASN A 46 1.82 13.45 7.98
C ASN A 46 1.17 13.53 9.38
N GLU A 47 0.89 12.40 10.02
CA GLU A 47 0.22 12.39 11.34
C GLU A 47 1.08 11.75 12.43
N LEU A 48 1.92 10.78 12.08
CA LEU A 48 2.76 10.06 13.02
C LEU A 48 4.25 10.35 12.78
N PRO A 49 5.06 10.36 13.83
CA PRO A 49 6.51 10.46 13.69
C PRO A 49 7.07 9.35 12.79
N MET A 50 8.11 9.66 12.01
CA MET A 50 8.71 8.70 11.06
C MET A 50 9.11 7.38 11.72
N TRP A 51 9.65 7.39 12.94
CA TRP A 51 10.06 6.16 13.62
C TRP A 51 8.89 5.19 13.91
N GLN A 52 7.66 5.70 14.08
CA GLN A 52 6.47 4.84 14.26
C GLN A 52 6.05 4.20 12.94
N ASN A 53 6.04 4.98 11.85
CA ASN A 53 5.79 4.47 10.50
C ASN A 53 6.83 3.42 10.13
N GLU A 54 8.12 3.72 10.32
CA GLU A 54 9.23 2.81 10.03
C GLU A 54 9.11 1.50 10.81
N ARG A 55 8.86 1.56 12.12
CA ARG A 55 8.71 0.37 12.95
C ARG A 55 7.58 -0.54 12.45
N ALA A 56 6.40 0.03 12.24
CA ALA A 56 5.26 -0.74 11.73
C ALA A 56 5.53 -1.32 10.34
N PHE A 57 6.18 -0.55 9.48
CA PHE A 57 6.59 -0.97 8.14
C PHE A 57 7.58 -2.12 8.17
N VAL A 58 8.63 -2.04 8.98
CA VAL A 58 9.66 -3.09 9.10
C VAL A 58 9.06 -4.38 9.68
N ASP A 59 8.20 -4.28 10.69
CA ASP A 59 7.52 -5.46 11.25
C ASP A 59 6.65 -6.15 10.19
N HIS A 60 5.89 -5.38 9.40
CA HIS A 60 5.09 -5.91 8.31
C HIS A 60 5.94 -6.50 7.17
N MET A 61 7.00 -5.79 6.77
CA MET A 61 7.95 -6.25 5.76
C MET A 61 8.57 -7.61 6.14
N ASN A 62 8.98 -7.77 7.40
CA ASN A 62 9.55 -9.03 7.89
C ASN A 62 8.52 -10.16 7.86
N PHE A 63 7.28 -9.87 8.22
CA PHE A 63 6.19 -10.83 8.08
C PHE A 63 6.00 -11.25 6.62
N LEU A 64 5.92 -10.31 5.69
CA LEU A 64 5.77 -10.60 4.25
C LEU A 64 6.93 -11.43 3.71
N LYS A 65 8.17 -11.10 4.08
CA LYS A 65 9.35 -11.92 3.72
C LYS A 65 9.24 -13.35 4.22
N SER A 66 8.74 -13.56 5.43
CA SER A 66 8.60 -14.90 6.04
C SER A 66 7.61 -15.81 5.31
N ILE A 67 6.74 -15.23 4.50
CA ILE A 67 5.76 -15.94 3.65
C ILE A 67 6.09 -15.90 2.16
N GLY A 68 7.27 -15.38 1.80
CA GLY A 68 7.77 -15.37 0.43
C GLY A 68 7.25 -14.24 -0.46
N ALA A 69 6.51 -13.27 0.08
CA ALA A 69 6.11 -12.08 -0.66
C ALA A 69 7.30 -11.15 -0.92
N THR A 70 7.30 -10.48 -2.06
CA THR A 70 8.38 -9.59 -2.50
C THR A 70 7.94 -8.15 -2.71
N ILE A 71 6.65 -7.88 -2.58
CA ILE A 71 6.03 -6.58 -2.78
C ILE A 71 5.33 -6.15 -1.50
N ILE A 72 5.45 -4.89 -1.15
CA ILE A 72 4.75 -4.25 -0.03
C ILE A 72 3.78 -3.24 -0.64
N ASN A 73 2.48 -3.50 -0.48
CA ASN A 73 1.43 -2.59 -0.90
C ASN A 73 1.18 -1.58 0.21
N THR A 74 1.28 -0.28 -0.07
CA THR A 74 1.06 0.77 0.92
C THR A 74 0.23 1.92 0.37
N SER A 75 -0.50 2.58 1.27
CA SER A 75 -1.14 3.87 1.04
C SER A 75 -0.97 4.72 2.29
N ASP A 76 -0.71 6.02 2.10
CA ASP A 76 -0.73 6.93 3.25
C ASP A 76 -2.17 7.27 3.61
N GLN A 77 -2.53 6.96 4.84
CA GLN A 77 -3.88 7.17 5.39
C GLN A 77 -3.96 8.42 6.26
N SER A 78 -2.91 9.26 6.29
CA SER A 78 -2.96 10.57 6.94
C SER A 78 -4.15 11.36 6.41
N PHE A 79 -4.95 11.89 7.32
CA PHE A 79 -6.14 12.69 7.01
C PHE A 79 -7.22 11.97 6.18
N SER A 80 -7.18 10.63 6.08
CA SER A 80 -8.20 9.88 5.34
C SER A 80 -9.58 10.05 5.97
N ILE A 81 -10.58 10.28 5.12
CA ILE A 81 -11.99 10.37 5.53
C ILE A 81 -12.78 9.09 5.25
N GLN A 82 -12.10 7.99 4.95
CA GLN A 82 -12.71 6.73 4.51
C GLN A 82 -13.78 6.18 5.48
N HIS A 83 -13.64 6.43 6.77
CA HIS A 83 -14.59 5.95 7.79
C HIS A 83 -15.56 7.03 8.28
N GLN A 84 -15.58 8.18 7.62
CA GLN A 84 -16.46 9.31 7.98
C GLN A 84 -17.69 9.32 7.08
N TRP A 85 -18.63 8.41 7.33
CA TRP A 85 -19.80 8.12 6.47
C TRP A 85 -20.65 9.33 6.06
N ASN A 86 -20.65 10.40 6.85
CA ASN A 86 -21.40 11.62 6.59
C ASN A 86 -20.55 12.75 5.99
N THR A 87 -19.29 12.47 5.65
CA THR A 87 -18.38 13.48 5.11
C THR A 87 -18.37 13.38 3.58
N PRO A 88 -18.74 14.46 2.86
CA PRO A 88 -18.64 14.49 1.41
C PRO A 88 -17.20 14.23 0.95
N LEU A 89 -17.05 13.53 -0.17
CA LEU A 89 -15.72 13.24 -0.76
C LEU A 89 -14.94 14.50 -1.13
N SER A 90 -15.65 15.59 -1.45
CA SER A 90 -15.05 16.91 -1.69
C SER A 90 -14.30 17.49 -0.48
N ASN A 91 -14.55 16.96 0.72
CA ASN A 91 -13.90 17.42 1.94
C ASN A 91 -12.58 16.68 2.22
N LYS A 92 -12.13 15.80 1.30
CA LYS A 92 -10.82 15.18 1.47
C LYS A 92 -9.73 16.26 1.58
N LYS A 93 -8.71 15.98 2.39
CA LYS A 93 -7.56 16.87 2.55
C LYS A 93 -6.80 16.99 1.23
N VAL A 94 -6.47 18.23 0.86
CA VAL A 94 -5.49 18.56 -0.18
C VAL A 94 -4.20 18.98 0.54
N LEU A 95 -3.09 18.32 0.21
CA LEU A 95 -1.79 18.59 0.83
C LEU A 95 -1.22 19.92 0.34
N ASN A 96 -0.61 20.68 1.24
CA ASN A 96 0.27 21.79 0.88
C ASN A 96 1.68 21.27 0.53
N ASP A 97 2.59 22.17 0.12
CA ASP A 97 3.92 21.78 -0.35
C ASP A 97 4.77 21.10 0.75
N ASP A 98 4.71 21.59 1.98
CA ASP A 98 5.43 20.98 3.11
C ASP A 98 4.90 19.57 3.42
N GLU A 99 3.58 19.38 3.39
CA GLU A 99 2.94 18.06 3.59
C GLU A 99 3.30 17.09 2.46
N TRP A 100 3.39 17.56 1.21
CA TRP A 100 3.87 16.77 0.09
C TRP A 100 5.33 16.33 0.28
N GLU A 101 6.18 17.23 0.76
CA GLU A 101 7.59 16.91 1.04
C GLU A 101 7.71 15.84 2.13
N VAL A 102 6.92 15.93 3.20
CA VAL A 102 6.87 14.92 4.26
C VAL A 102 6.43 13.56 3.72
N LEU A 103 5.34 13.53 2.93
CA LEU A 103 4.83 12.30 2.31
C LEU A 103 5.90 11.64 1.43
N THR A 104 6.46 12.37 0.48
CA THR A 104 7.34 11.80 -0.55
C THR A 104 8.70 11.39 0.01
N LYS A 105 9.31 12.20 0.90
CA LYS A 105 10.53 11.81 1.62
C LYS A 105 10.30 10.60 2.51
N GLY A 106 9.14 10.51 3.14
CA GLY A 106 8.77 9.35 3.96
C GLY A 106 8.63 8.08 3.12
N LEU A 107 7.99 8.17 1.95
CA LEU A 107 7.87 7.06 1.02
C LEU A 107 9.24 6.60 0.49
N ASP A 108 10.12 7.53 0.10
CA ASP A 108 11.47 7.20 -0.34
C ASP A 108 12.28 6.53 0.75
N HIS A 109 12.17 7.00 1.99
CA HIS A 109 12.84 6.38 3.14
C HIS A 109 12.38 4.94 3.36
N LEU A 110 11.06 4.69 3.41
CA LEU A 110 10.51 3.33 3.55
C LEU A 110 10.81 2.46 2.32
N GLY A 111 10.74 3.04 1.14
CA GLY A 111 11.08 2.36 -0.12
C GLY A 111 12.54 1.94 -0.18
N LYS A 112 13.46 2.77 0.34
CA LYS A 112 14.88 2.40 0.47
C LYS A 112 15.08 1.22 1.43
N ILE A 113 14.39 1.20 2.57
CA ILE A 113 14.43 0.07 3.52
C ILE A 113 13.95 -1.22 2.85
N ALA A 114 12.84 -1.15 2.11
CA ALA A 114 12.33 -2.30 1.34
C ALA A 114 13.34 -2.77 0.29
N TYR A 115 13.87 -1.84 -0.51
CA TYR A 115 14.85 -2.13 -1.55
C TYR A 115 16.13 -2.79 -1.01
N ASP A 116 16.70 -2.27 0.06
CA ASP A 116 17.90 -2.82 0.72
C ASP A 116 17.62 -4.23 1.31
N SER A 117 16.34 -4.55 1.55
CA SER A 117 15.86 -5.87 2.00
C SER A 117 15.49 -6.82 0.86
N GLY A 118 15.64 -6.41 -0.40
CA GLY A 118 15.28 -7.19 -1.59
C GLY A 118 13.78 -7.20 -1.90
N MET A 119 13.02 -6.21 -1.39
CA MET A 119 11.60 -6.04 -1.63
C MET A 119 11.31 -4.74 -2.38
N LYS A 120 10.09 -4.57 -2.84
CA LYS A 120 9.62 -3.33 -3.49
C LYS A 120 8.42 -2.77 -2.76
N ILE A 121 8.39 -1.44 -2.63
CA ILE A 121 7.17 -0.73 -2.24
C ILE A 121 6.37 -0.39 -3.50
N VAL A 122 5.07 -0.58 -3.43
CA VAL A 122 4.12 -0.09 -4.43
C VAL A 122 3.07 0.77 -3.72
N TYR A 123 2.94 2.01 -4.15
CA TYR A 123 1.93 2.91 -3.59
C TYR A 123 0.58 2.65 -4.25
N HIS A 124 -0.43 2.46 -3.44
CA HIS A 124 -1.81 2.31 -3.88
C HIS A 124 -2.55 3.62 -3.64
N HIS A 125 -2.77 4.39 -4.70
CA HIS A 125 -3.64 5.56 -4.62
C HIS A 125 -5.05 5.11 -4.23
N HIS A 126 -5.66 5.80 -3.30
CA HIS A 126 -6.90 5.31 -2.72
C HIS A 126 -7.94 6.42 -2.57
N MET A 127 -9.20 6.07 -2.82
CA MET A 127 -10.31 6.98 -2.59
C MET A 127 -10.28 7.52 -1.16
N THR A 128 -10.64 8.79 -1.01
CA THR A 128 -10.73 9.48 0.29
C THR A 128 -9.41 9.76 1.01
N THR A 129 -8.28 9.42 0.38
CA THR A 129 -6.93 9.77 0.87
C THR A 129 -6.39 11.01 0.19
N THR A 130 -5.20 11.43 0.57
CA THR A 130 -4.53 12.62 0.02
C THR A 130 -4.00 12.40 -1.40
N VAL A 131 -3.75 11.13 -1.80
CA VAL A 131 -3.36 10.75 -3.17
C VAL A 131 -4.48 9.91 -3.77
N GLN A 132 -5.38 10.54 -4.48
CA GLN A 132 -6.58 9.94 -5.03
C GLN A 132 -6.72 10.16 -6.54
N LYS A 133 -6.45 11.39 -7.02
CA LYS A 133 -6.65 11.82 -8.39
C LYS A 133 -5.37 11.72 -9.22
N THR A 134 -5.52 11.77 -10.55
CA THR A 134 -4.41 11.68 -11.50
C THR A 134 -3.33 12.71 -11.24
N ASP A 135 -3.68 13.98 -11.01
CA ASP A 135 -2.73 15.05 -10.73
C ASP A 135 -1.96 14.84 -9.40
N GLU A 136 -2.62 14.27 -8.40
CA GLU A 136 -1.99 13.91 -7.13
C GLU A 136 -1.03 12.72 -7.28
N ILE A 137 -1.43 11.73 -8.11
CA ILE A 137 -0.59 10.58 -8.45
C ILE A 137 0.67 11.05 -9.21
N ASP A 138 0.48 11.87 -10.24
CA ASP A 138 1.59 12.41 -11.04
C ASP A 138 2.56 13.21 -10.16
N ARG A 139 2.03 14.04 -9.26
CA ARG A 139 2.85 14.79 -8.30
C ARG A 139 3.64 13.86 -7.38
N MET A 140 3.01 12.85 -6.79
CA MET A 140 3.68 11.88 -5.94
C MET A 140 4.83 11.20 -6.70
N LEU A 141 4.57 10.70 -7.91
CA LEU A 141 5.57 10.01 -8.73
C LEU A 141 6.71 10.94 -9.15
N ALA A 142 6.42 12.21 -9.44
CA ALA A 142 7.44 13.20 -9.79
C ALA A 142 8.33 13.59 -8.60
N MET A 143 7.83 13.47 -7.37
CA MET A 143 8.54 13.84 -6.14
C MET A 143 9.20 12.66 -5.41
N THR A 144 9.02 11.42 -5.88
CA THR A 144 9.63 10.22 -5.30
C THR A 144 10.70 9.63 -6.22
N ASP A 145 11.65 8.88 -5.67
CA ASP A 145 12.66 8.15 -6.46
C ASP A 145 12.04 6.86 -7.04
N PRO A 146 11.95 6.73 -8.39
CA PRO A 146 11.37 5.55 -9.05
C PRO A 146 12.15 4.25 -8.77
N LYS A 147 13.35 4.35 -8.23
CA LYS A 147 14.11 3.20 -7.73
C LYS A 147 13.46 2.58 -6.51
N TYR A 148 12.86 3.39 -5.66
CA TYR A 148 12.33 2.97 -4.37
C TYR A 148 10.81 2.89 -4.34
N VAL A 149 10.11 3.78 -5.05
CA VAL A 149 8.66 3.89 -5.03
C VAL A 149 8.10 3.60 -6.42
N SER A 150 7.20 2.64 -6.50
CA SER A 150 6.37 2.35 -7.67
C SER A 150 4.91 2.49 -7.28
N MET A 151 3.97 2.31 -8.21
CA MET A 151 2.54 2.38 -7.88
C MET A 151 1.77 1.14 -8.34
N ILE A 152 0.63 0.90 -7.70
CA ILE A 152 -0.45 0.06 -8.22
C ILE A 152 -1.39 0.97 -9.00
N TYR A 153 -1.65 0.62 -10.25
CA TYR A 153 -2.62 1.30 -11.09
C TYR A 153 -4.00 0.68 -10.88
N ASP A 154 -4.81 1.32 -10.01
CA ASP A 154 -6.15 0.84 -9.69
C ASP A 154 -7.20 1.62 -10.48
N THR A 155 -7.71 1.00 -11.56
CA THR A 155 -8.72 1.60 -12.43
C THR A 155 -10.05 1.83 -11.74
N GLY A 156 -10.38 1.00 -10.73
CA GLY A 156 -11.61 1.16 -9.95
C GLY A 156 -11.58 2.41 -9.08
N HIS A 157 -10.44 2.66 -8.41
CA HIS A 157 -10.26 3.88 -7.60
C HIS A 157 -10.23 5.14 -8.46
N LEU A 158 -9.60 5.11 -9.66
CA LEU A 158 -9.64 6.24 -10.59
C LEU A 158 -11.05 6.54 -11.06
N THR A 159 -11.78 5.53 -11.52
CA THR A 159 -13.19 5.70 -11.94
C THR A 159 -14.05 6.24 -10.80
N PHE A 160 -13.90 5.74 -9.57
CA PHE A 160 -14.59 6.26 -8.39
C PHE A 160 -14.27 7.74 -8.14
N SER A 161 -13.05 8.16 -8.42
CA SER A 161 -12.59 9.54 -8.24
C SER A 161 -13.03 10.49 -9.35
N GLY A 162 -13.74 9.97 -10.36
CA GLY A 162 -14.19 10.75 -11.52
C GLY A 162 -13.11 10.96 -12.59
N GLU A 163 -12.05 10.17 -12.52
CA GLU A 163 -10.94 10.18 -13.48
C GLU A 163 -11.19 9.16 -14.60
N ASP A 164 -10.61 9.40 -15.77
CA ASP A 164 -10.60 8.43 -16.88
C ASP A 164 -9.38 7.49 -16.71
N PRO A 165 -9.60 6.18 -16.52
CA PRO A 165 -8.51 5.24 -16.34
C PRO A 165 -7.89 4.74 -17.67
N ILE A 166 -8.28 5.31 -18.83
CA ILE A 166 -7.80 4.88 -20.17
C ILE A 166 -7.02 6.00 -20.85
#